data_fe11c57657c6baee08c19a915a5807f3
#
_entry.id   fe11c57657c6baee08c19a915a5807f3
#
_cell.length_a   1.000
_cell.length_b   1.000
_cell.length_c   1.000
_cell.angle_alpha   90.00
_cell.angle_beta   90.00
_cell.angle_gamma   90.00
#
_symmetry.space_group_name_H-M   'P 1'
#
loop_
_entity.id
_entity.type
_entity.pdbx_description
1 polymer ?
#
loop_
_entity_poly.entity_id
_entity_poly.type
_entity_poly.pdbx_seq_one_letter_code
_entity_poly.pdbx_strand_id
1 'polypeptide(L)'
;VALVVQKYGGSSVADAECVKRVAQRIVATKKAGNDVVVVVSAMGDTTDELIDLAEQVSPLPPGRELDMLLTAGERISMALLAMAIANLGHEARSFTGSQAGVITDGSHGKARIIDVTPGRIRDALDAGSIAIVAGFQGVSQDSKDITTLGRGGSDTTAVALAAALDADVCEIYTDVDGVFTADPRIVPAARRIPRISYEEMMEMAASGAKILHLRCVEYARRYNIPIHVRSSFSQREGTWVVDSDDIEGHDMEQAIISGVAHDRSEAKITVVGVPDKVGEAATIFRVLSDAEINIDMIVQNVSAASTGRTDISFTLPASDGQSALAALNKVKERIGFESLRYDDRIGKISLIGAGMRSHPGVTAKFFSAIADSGVNIEMISTSEIRISVVVAQDDVDTAVAAAHHAFDLDSDQVEAVVYGGTGR
;
A
#
# COMPACT_ATOMS: atom_id res chain seq x y z
N VAL A 1 19.91 -24.15 -2.11
CA VAL A 1 19.51 -23.39 -0.93
C VAL A 1 19.01 -22.05 -1.43
N ALA A 2 17.74 -21.74 -1.25
CA ALA A 2 17.19 -20.45 -1.59
C ALA A 2 17.19 -19.54 -0.33
N LEU A 3 17.35 -18.25 -0.53
CA LEU A 3 17.15 -17.25 0.53
C LEU A 3 15.74 -16.70 0.43
N VAL A 4 14.95 -16.92 1.47
CA VAL A 4 13.55 -16.51 1.56
C VAL A 4 13.41 -15.43 2.63
N VAL A 5 12.89 -14.27 2.25
CA VAL A 5 12.48 -13.24 3.20
C VAL A 5 10.97 -13.38 3.43
N GLN A 6 10.55 -13.53 4.68
CA GLN A 6 9.13 -13.70 5.04
C GLN A 6 8.69 -12.54 5.93
N LYS A 7 7.67 -11.81 5.52
CA LYS A 7 7.07 -10.75 6.34
C LYS A 7 5.72 -11.22 6.91
N TYR A 8 5.52 -10.98 8.18
CA TYR A 8 4.26 -11.26 8.88
C TYR A 8 3.65 -9.97 9.43
N GLY A 9 2.41 -9.68 9.01
CA GLY A 9 1.64 -8.52 9.48
C GLY A 9 1.12 -8.69 10.91
N GLY A 10 0.57 -7.62 11.48
CA GLY A 10 0.08 -7.60 12.86
C GLY A 10 -0.96 -8.66 13.17
N SER A 11 -1.92 -8.89 12.28
CA SER A 11 -2.92 -9.95 12.40
C SER A 11 -2.32 -11.36 12.45
N SER A 12 -1.20 -11.56 11.76
CA SER A 12 -0.48 -12.84 11.72
C SER A 12 0.20 -13.18 13.04
N VAL A 13 0.52 -12.19 13.86
CA VAL A 13 1.22 -12.30 15.15
C VAL A 13 0.40 -11.70 16.30
N ALA A 14 -0.93 -11.64 16.16
CA ALA A 14 -1.82 -10.92 17.07
C ALA A 14 -1.81 -11.45 18.52
N ASP A 15 -1.57 -12.73 18.69
CA ASP A 15 -1.55 -13.40 19.99
C ASP A 15 -0.53 -14.55 20.02
N ALA A 16 -0.41 -15.21 21.20
CA ALA A 16 0.55 -16.29 21.40
C ALA A 16 0.31 -17.49 20.44
N GLU A 17 -0.95 -17.83 20.13
CA GLU A 17 -1.26 -18.93 19.23
C GLU A 17 -0.90 -18.58 17.78
N CYS A 18 -1.15 -17.35 17.38
CA CYS A 18 -0.71 -16.82 16.09
C CYS A 18 0.82 -16.87 15.95
N VAL A 19 1.55 -16.43 16.97
CA VAL A 19 3.03 -16.47 17.00
C VAL A 19 3.55 -17.90 16.88
N LYS A 20 2.96 -18.87 17.59
CA LYS A 20 3.33 -20.29 17.49
C LYS A 20 3.10 -20.86 16.10
N ARG A 21 1.95 -20.54 15.47
CA ARG A 21 1.63 -20.96 14.10
C ARG A 21 2.62 -20.39 13.08
N VAL A 22 2.97 -19.11 13.21
CA VAL A 22 3.98 -18.46 12.37
C VAL A 22 5.34 -19.12 12.56
N ALA A 23 5.76 -19.39 13.80
CA ALA A 23 7.00 -20.10 14.09
C ALA A 23 7.07 -21.47 13.41
N GLN A 24 5.98 -22.25 13.42
CA GLN A 24 5.91 -23.55 12.73
C GLN A 24 6.12 -23.39 11.21
N ARG A 25 5.53 -22.38 10.59
CA ARG A 25 5.68 -22.10 9.15
C ARG A 25 7.11 -21.74 8.81
N ILE A 26 7.74 -20.85 9.60
CA ILE A 26 9.13 -20.44 9.42
C ILE A 26 10.08 -21.66 9.52
N VAL A 27 9.88 -22.47 10.54
CA VAL A 27 10.66 -23.70 10.74
C VAL A 27 10.45 -24.69 9.59
N ALA A 28 9.25 -24.81 9.05
CA ALA A 28 8.99 -25.65 7.88
C ALA A 28 9.79 -25.18 6.64
N THR A 29 9.85 -23.86 6.41
CA THR A 29 10.67 -23.28 5.32
C THR A 29 12.16 -23.56 5.53
N LYS A 30 12.66 -23.41 6.76
CA LYS A 30 14.06 -23.73 7.10
C LYS A 30 14.36 -25.21 6.91
N LYS A 31 13.48 -26.11 7.36
CA LYS A 31 13.61 -27.57 7.19
C LYS A 31 13.59 -28.02 5.72
N ALA A 32 12.96 -27.26 4.85
CA ALA A 32 12.99 -27.47 3.41
C ALA A 32 14.36 -27.15 2.76
N GLY A 33 15.33 -26.71 3.55
CA GLY A 33 16.71 -26.44 3.11
C GLY A 33 16.97 -24.99 2.71
N ASN A 34 16.08 -24.06 3.08
CA ASN A 34 16.22 -22.65 2.75
C ASN A 34 16.88 -21.85 3.90
N ASP A 35 17.52 -20.75 3.57
CA ASP A 35 17.84 -19.72 4.52
C ASP A 35 16.65 -18.76 4.67
N VAL A 36 16.38 -18.35 5.91
CA VAL A 36 15.16 -17.60 6.22
C VAL A 36 15.48 -16.33 6.99
N VAL A 37 15.04 -15.20 6.45
CA VAL A 37 14.97 -13.91 7.13
C VAL A 37 13.50 -13.57 7.34
N VAL A 38 13.14 -13.21 8.56
CA VAL A 38 11.76 -12.87 8.92
C VAL A 38 11.67 -11.40 9.28
N VAL A 39 10.64 -10.72 8.80
CA VAL A 39 10.29 -9.36 9.20
C VAL A 39 8.93 -9.38 9.87
N VAL A 40 8.83 -8.81 11.06
CA VAL A 40 7.58 -8.79 11.83
C VAL A 40 7.06 -7.38 12.04
N SER A 41 5.73 -7.25 12.02
CA SER A 41 5.01 -6.09 12.52
C SER A 41 4.74 -6.22 14.01
N ALA A 42 4.27 -5.14 14.65
CA ALA A 42 3.73 -5.20 16.00
C ALA A 42 2.54 -6.16 16.08
N MET A 43 2.24 -6.69 17.26
CA MET A 43 1.14 -7.62 17.49
C MET A 43 -0.21 -6.93 17.38
N GLY A 44 -1.11 -7.45 16.54
CA GLY A 44 -2.48 -6.94 16.41
C GLY A 44 -2.53 -5.43 16.19
N ASP A 45 -3.26 -4.73 17.04
CA ASP A 45 -3.48 -3.28 17.00
C ASP A 45 -2.50 -2.48 17.90
N THR A 46 -1.42 -3.10 18.37
CA THR A 46 -0.47 -2.48 19.32
C THR A 46 0.04 -1.12 18.86
N THR A 47 0.32 -0.93 17.57
CA THR A 47 0.79 0.36 17.04
C THR A 47 -0.26 1.46 17.24
N ASP A 48 -1.53 1.18 16.94
CA ASP A 48 -2.62 2.14 17.12
C ASP A 48 -2.87 2.43 18.62
N GLU A 49 -2.81 1.40 19.48
CA GLU A 49 -2.89 1.57 20.94
C GLU A 49 -1.77 2.46 21.50
N LEU A 50 -0.55 2.34 20.98
CA LEU A 50 0.58 3.17 21.39
C LEU A 50 0.42 4.61 20.90
N ILE A 51 -0.13 4.83 19.71
CA ILE A 51 -0.46 6.16 19.20
C ILE A 51 -1.52 6.81 20.09
N ASP A 52 -2.61 6.11 20.37
CA ASP A 52 -3.68 6.59 21.24
C ASP A 52 -3.15 6.95 22.65
N LEU A 53 -2.27 6.14 23.20
CA LEU A 53 -1.63 6.38 24.49
C LEU A 53 -0.74 7.64 24.43
N ALA A 54 0.02 7.83 23.38
CA ALA A 54 0.87 9.00 23.20
C ALA A 54 0.02 10.28 23.12
N GLU A 55 -1.10 10.26 22.40
CA GLU A 55 -2.01 11.39 22.25
C GLU A 55 -2.71 11.76 23.59
N GLN A 56 -3.00 10.77 24.43
CA GLN A 56 -3.52 11.01 25.79
C GLN A 56 -2.51 11.72 26.69
N VAL A 57 -1.22 11.50 26.49
CA VAL A 57 -0.13 12.13 27.24
C VAL A 57 0.22 13.51 26.65
N SER A 58 0.22 13.62 25.32
CA SER A 58 0.54 14.86 24.61
C SER A 58 -0.28 14.93 23.32
N PRO A 59 -1.17 15.93 23.17
CA PRO A 59 -1.98 16.09 21.95
C PRO A 59 -1.17 16.25 20.65
N LEU A 60 0.09 16.68 20.78
CA LEU A 60 1.06 16.78 19.68
C LEU A 60 2.39 16.16 20.13
N PRO A 61 2.51 14.84 20.15
CA PRO A 61 3.73 14.19 20.62
C PRO A 61 4.89 14.53 19.67
N PRO A 62 6.10 14.82 20.22
CA PRO A 62 7.28 15.03 19.40
C PRO A 62 7.58 13.79 18.55
N GLY A 63 7.81 13.99 17.24
CA GLY A 63 7.99 12.89 16.31
C GLY A 63 9.12 11.93 16.68
N ARG A 64 10.25 12.45 17.20
CA ARG A 64 11.35 11.63 17.66
C ARG A 64 10.95 10.68 18.81
N GLU A 65 10.20 11.18 19.79
CA GLU A 65 9.77 10.37 20.94
C GLU A 65 8.63 9.42 20.57
N LEU A 66 7.78 9.82 19.62
CA LEU A 66 6.75 8.94 19.08
C LEU A 66 7.39 7.76 18.32
N ASP A 67 8.40 7.99 17.49
CA ASP A 67 9.15 6.92 16.83
C ASP A 67 9.78 5.96 17.85
N MET A 68 10.37 6.50 18.92
CA MET A 68 10.94 5.69 20.00
C MET A 68 9.88 4.80 20.64
N LEU A 69 8.69 5.34 20.91
CA LEU A 69 7.57 4.59 21.49
C LEU A 69 7.08 3.50 20.56
N LEU A 70 6.79 3.84 19.30
CA LEU A 70 6.17 2.93 18.33
C LEU A 70 7.06 1.71 18.04
N THR A 71 8.38 1.88 18.02
CA THR A 71 9.32 0.77 17.75
C THR A 71 9.32 -0.31 18.84
N ALA A 72 8.71 -0.04 20.00
CA ALA A 72 8.55 -1.06 21.06
C ALA A 72 7.65 -2.22 20.62
N GLY A 73 6.65 -1.97 19.77
CA GLY A 73 5.71 -3.00 19.30
C GLY A 73 6.40 -4.14 18.55
N GLU A 74 7.22 -3.80 17.57
CA GLU A 74 7.95 -4.82 16.78
C GLU A 74 9.03 -5.53 17.60
N ARG A 75 9.61 -4.87 18.58
CA ARG A 75 10.59 -5.50 19.50
C ARG A 75 9.95 -6.60 20.34
N ILE A 76 8.72 -6.40 20.78
CA ILE A 76 7.93 -7.43 21.47
C ILE A 76 7.71 -8.61 20.54
N SER A 77 7.19 -8.37 19.34
CA SER A 77 6.87 -9.42 18.36
C SER A 77 8.09 -10.25 17.99
N MET A 78 9.22 -9.60 17.67
CA MET A 78 10.43 -10.30 17.24
C MET A 78 11.01 -11.19 18.34
N ALA A 79 10.95 -10.73 19.60
CA ALA A 79 11.48 -11.49 20.72
C ALA A 79 10.61 -12.72 21.02
N LEU A 80 9.29 -12.56 21.05
CA LEU A 80 8.35 -13.67 21.26
C LEU A 80 8.44 -14.71 20.13
N LEU A 81 8.57 -14.27 18.88
CA LEU A 81 8.74 -15.17 17.75
C LEU A 81 10.06 -15.94 17.82
N ALA A 82 11.16 -15.30 18.21
CA ALA A 82 12.43 -15.97 18.44
C ALA A 82 12.33 -17.06 19.51
N MET A 83 11.64 -16.77 20.61
CA MET A 83 11.38 -17.74 21.68
C MET A 83 10.54 -18.94 21.17
N ALA A 84 9.52 -18.67 20.37
CA ALA A 84 8.67 -19.72 19.79
C ALA A 84 9.46 -20.63 18.82
N ILE A 85 10.34 -20.06 18.00
CA ILE A 85 11.22 -20.83 17.09
C ILE A 85 12.22 -21.67 17.90
N ALA A 86 12.82 -21.08 18.95
CA ALA A 86 13.73 -21.81 19.83
C ALA A 86 13.05 -23.01 20.51
N ASN A 87 11.78 -22.85 20.91
CA ASN A 87 10.99 -23.94 21.47
C ASN A 87 10.70 -25.08 20.46
N LEU A 88 10.83 -24.82 19.15
CA LEU A 88 10.75 -25.83 18.09
C LEU A 88 12.13 -26.47 17.76
N GLY A 89 13.17 -26.15 18.53
CA GLY A 89 14.51 -26.72 18.38
C GLY A 89 15.38 -26.09 17.28
N HIS A 90 15.06 -24.86 16.87
CA HIS A 90 15.84 -24.09 15.90
C HIS A 90 16.43 -22.83 16.51
N GLU A 91 17.63 -22.48 16.07
CA GLU A 91 18.25 -21.22 16.50
C GLU A 91 17.66 -20.04 15.73
N ALA A 92 17.23 -19.02 16.47
CA ALA A 92 16.72 -17.77 15.92
C ALA A 92 17.36 -16.58 16.63
N ARG A 93 17.69 -15.55 15.87
CA ARG A 93 18.28 -14.31 16.37
C ARG A 93 17.46 -13.11 15.93
N SER A 94 17.03 -12.29 16.88
CA SER A 94 16.25 -11.09 16.63
C SER A 94 17.13 -9.84 16.54
N PHE A 95 16.74 -8.93 15.65
CA PHE A 95 17.44 -7.68 15.36
C PHE A 95 16.44 -6.53 15.28
N THR A 96 16.77 -5.41 15.91
CA THR A 96 16.08 -4.15 15.64
C THR A 96 16.40 -3.67 14.22
N GLY A 97 15.64 -2.70 13.70
CA GLY A 97 15.94 -2.14 12.38
C GLY A 97 17.36 -1.57 12.30
N SER A 98 17.82 -0.89 13.34
CA SER A 98 19.20 -0.39 13.44
C SER A 98 20.24 -1.51 13.43
N GLN A 99 20.01 -2.58 14.19
CA GLN A 99 20.91 -3.74 14.23
C GLN A 99 20.92 -4.52 12.91
N ALA A 100 19.81 -4.50 12.18
CA ALA A 100 19.69 -5.08 10.83
C ALA A 100 20.35 -4.20 9.75
N GLY A 101 20.80 -3.00 10.09
CA GLY A 101 21.45 -2.08 9.17
C GLY A 101 20.49 -1.27 8.30
N VAL A 102 19.26 -1.06 8.72
CA VAL A 102 18.29 -0.21 8.01
C VAL A 102 18.59 1.24 8.31
N ILE A 103 19.19 1.94 7.35
CA ILE A 103 19.62 3.33 7.46
C ILE A 103 18.61 4.23 6.75
N THR A 104 18.16 5.28 7.42
CA THR A 104 17.12 6.19 6.92
C THR A 104 17.56 7.65 6.92
N ASP A 105 16.76 8.52 6.29
CA ASP A 105 16.81 9.95 6.55
C ASP A 105 16.27 10.28 7.96
N GLY A 106 16.27 11.56 8.33
CA GLY A 106 15.81 12.03 9.64
C GLY A 106 14.32 12.38 9.73
N SER A 107 13.51 11.99 8.78
CA SER A 107 12.07 12.34 8.72
C SER A 107 11.26 11.44 9.64
N HIS A 108 11.10 11.83 10.92
CA HIS A 108 10.33 11.04 11.88
C HIS A 108 8.91 10.74 11.41
N GLY A 109 8.43 9.51 11.66
CA GLY A 109 7.10 9.02 11.30
C GLY A 109 6.90 8.67 9.82
N LYS A 110 7.80 9.11 8.94
CA LYS A 110 7.72 8.91 7.47
C LYS A 110 9.11 8.77 6.82
N ALA A 111 10.07 8.22 7.56
CA ALA A 111 11.45 8.11 7.11
C ALA A 111 11.58 7.29 5.82
N ARG A 112 12.57 7.65 5.02
CA ARG A 112 12.93 6.93 3.79
C ARG A 112 14.20 6.13 4.02
N ILE A 113 14.20 4.87 3.54
CA ILE A 113 15.40 4.04 3.56
C ILE A 113 16.41 4.62 2.56
N ILE A 114 17.60 4.97 3.06
CA ILE A 114 18.73 5.45 2.26
C ILE A 114 19.59 4.28 1.83
N ASP A 115 19.86 3.35 2.77
CA ASP A 115 20.73 2.20 2.57
C ASP A 115 20.36 1.06 3.52
N VAL A 116 20.76 -0.15 3.16
CA VAL A 116 20.65 -1.33 4.03
C VAL A 116 22.01 -2.04 4.05
N THR A 117 22.60 -2.15 5.24
CA THR A 117 23.90 -2.82 5.45
C THR A 117 23.69 -4.09 6.31
N PRO A 118 23.28 -5.22 5.72
CA PRO A 118 22.78 -6.37 6.46
C PRO A 118 23.87 -7.34 6.95
N GLY A 119 25.07 -6.86 7.26
CA GLY A 119 26.21 -7.73 7.64
C GLY A 119 25.87 -8.65 8.81
N ARG A 120 25.24 -8.14 9.87
CA ARG A 120 24.83 -8.97 11.03
C ARG A 120 23.79 -10.02 10.71
N ILE A 121 22.92 -9.74 9.71
CA ILE A 121 21.95 -10.72 9.23
C ILE A 121 22.69 -11.84 8.47
N ARG A 122 23.64 -11.49 7.59
CA ARG A 122 24.48 -12.48 6.87
C ARG A 122 25.23 -13.37 7.84
N ASP A 123 25.87 -12.79 8.87
CA ASP A 123 26.57 -13.56 9.91
C ASP A 123 25.66 -14.58 10.62
N ALA A 124 24.40 -14.19 10.89
CA ALA A 124 23.43 -15.08 11.52
C ALA A 124 23.02 -16.23 10.58
N LEU A 125 22.80 -15.93 9.30
CA LEU A 125 22.46 -16.95 8.28
C LEU A 125 23.63 -17.91 8.07
N ASP A 126 24.86 -17.42 7.98
CA ASP A 126 26.07 -18.23 7.84
C ASP A 126 26.30 -19.16 9.04
N ALA A 127 25.86 -18.75 10.23
CA ALA A 127 25.83 -19.57 11.42
C ALA A 127 24.68 -20.60 11.45
N GLY A 128 23.81 -20.61 10.44
CA GLY A 128 22.66 -21.50 10.32
C GLY A 128 21.40 -21.04 11.07
N SER A 129 21.43 -19.85 11.70
CA SER A 129 20.31 -19.29 12.45
C SER A 129 19.25 -18.70 11.53
N ILE A 130 18.00 -18.65 12.00
CA ILE A 130 16.92 -17.86 11.41
C ILE A 130 17.07 -16.41 11.92
N ALA A 131 17.14 -15.44 11.03
CA ALA A 131 17.21 -14.03 11.38
C ALA A 131 15.81 -13.42 11.46
N ILE A 132 15.46 -12.73 12.55
CA ILE A 132 14.18 -12.05 12.73
C ILE A 132 14.46 -10.56 12.89
N VAL A 133 13.82 -9.74 12.07
CA VAL A 133 14.00 -8.29 12.04
C VAL A 133 12.71 -7.59 12.43
N ALA A 134 12.82 -6.65 13.35
CA ALA A 134 11.73 -5.72 13.64
C ALA A 134 11.50 -4.83 12.40
N GLY A 135 10.35 -4.94 11.77
CA GLY A 135 9.95 -4.11 10.64
C GLY A 135 9.63 -2.67 11.04
N PHE A 136 9.30 -1.83 10.07
CA PHE A 136 8.80 -0.49 10.28
C PHE A 136 9.82 0.53 10.79
N GLN A 137 10.99 0.13 11.23
CA GLN A 137 11.97 0.96 11.94
C GLN A 137 13.36 0.94 11.32
N GLY A 138 14.10 2.02 11.53
CA GLY A 138 15.48 2.18 11.12
C GLY A 138 16.21 3.18 12.01
N VAL A 139 17.37 3.62 11.55
CA VAL A 139 18.22 4.62 12.23
C VAL A 139 18.61 5.71 11.24
N SER A 140 18.42 6.97 11.63
CA SER A 140 18.84 8.12 10.84
C SER A 140 20.33 8.10 10.56
N GLN A 141 20.73 8.34 9.32
CA GLN A 141 22.14 8.41 8.94
C GLN A 141 22.88 9.51 9.68
N ASP A 142 22.25 10.66 9.87
CA ASP A 142 22.88 11.86 10.41
C ASP A 142 22.81 11.91 11.93
N SER A 143 21.60 11.90 12.49
CA SER A 143 21.40 12.07 13.95
C SER A 143 21.60 10.80 14.75
N LYS A 144 21.59 9.63 14.10
CA LYS A 144 21.55 8.30 14.77
C LYS A 144 20.30 8.05 15.61
N ASP A 145 19.29 8.89 15.45
CA ASP A 145 17.99 8.68 16.09
C ASP A 145 17.24 7.51 15.45
N ILE A 146 16.43 6.85 16.25
CA ILE A 146 15.50 5.83 15.76
C ILE A 146 14.40 6.51 14.97
N THR A 147 14.07 5.93 13.83
CA THR A 147 13.06 6.43 12.90
C THR A 147 12.05 5.36 12.58
N THR A 148 10.83 5.77 12.21
CA THR A 148 9.81 4.89 11.66
C THR A 148 9.48 5.25 10.21
N LEU A 149 9.10 4.24 9.43
CA LEU A 149 8.89 4.37 7.98
C LEU A 149 7.47 4.79 7.60
N GLY A 150 6.57 4.88 8.56
CA GLY A 150 5.15 5.14 8.31
C GLY A 150 4.38 3.89 7.86
N ARG A 151 3.16 4.09 7.38
CA ARG A 151 2.27 2.99 6.96
C ARG A 151 2.93 2.11 5.90
N GLY A 152 2.77 0.79 6.04
CA GLY A 152 3.41 -0.19 5.16
C GLY A 152 4.93 -0.33 5.35
N GLY A 153 5.47 0.24 6.43
CA GLY A 153 6.90 0.23 6.70
C GLY A 153 7.47 -1.18 6.85
N SER A 154 6.72 -2.13 7.42
CA SER A 154 7.20 -3.52 7.55
C SER A 154 7.30 -4.22 6.20
N ASP A 155 6.36 -4.00 5.28
CA ASP A 155 6.45 -4.52 3.89
C ASP A 155 7.67 -3.92 3.18
N THR A 156 7.88 -2.62 3.33
CA THR A 156 9.04 -1.93 2.75
C THR A 156 10.35 -2.44 3.35
N THR A 157 10.42 -2.67 4.66
CA THR A 157 11.58 -3.29 5.32
C THR A 157 11.89 -4.66 4.73
N ALA A 158 10.87 -5.50 4.53
CA ALA A 158 11.04 -6.86 4.02
C ALA A 158 11.63 -6.85 2.60
N VAL A 159 11.09 -6.04 1.71
CA VAL A 159 11.58 -5.95 0.33
C VAL A 159 12.96 -5.30 0.27
N ALA A 160 13.24 -4.29 1.10
CA ALA A 160 14.56 -3.67 1.16
C ALA A 160 15.63 -4.65 1.65
N LEU A 161 15.33 -5.47 2.65
CA LEU A 161 16.19 -6.56 3.10
C LEU A 161 16.38 -7.64 2.03
N ALA A 162 15.30 -8.02 1.34
CA ALA A 162 15.37 -8.98 0.24
C ALA A 162 16.32 -8.50 -0.86
N ALA A 163 16.23 -7.22 -1.23
CA ALA A 163 17.12 -6.59 -2.21
C ALA A 163 18.57 -6.55 -1.74
N ALA A 164 18.83 -6.14 -0.49
CA ALA A 164 20.19 -6.02 0.06
C ALA A 164 20.88 -7.37 0.31
N LEU A 165 20.09 -8.43 0.44
CA LEU A 165 20.57 -9.80 0.66
C LEU A 165 20.60 -10.65 -0.61
N ASP A 166 20.14 -10.11 -1.75
CA ASP A 166 19.94 -10.86 -3.01
C ASP A 166 19.04 -12.10 -2.80
N ALA A 167 17.91 -11.90 -2.13
CA ALA A 167 16.97 -12.98 -1.84
C ALA A 167 16.24 -13.45 -3.09
N ASP A 168 15.93 -14.73 -3.15
CA ASP A 168 15.22 -15.37 -4.26
C ASP A 168 13.74 -14.97 -4.31
N VAL A 169 13.14 -14.68 -3.14
CA VAL A 169 11.73 -14.28 -3.00
C VAL A 169 11.48 -13.52 -1.70
N CYS A 170 10.55 -12.57 -1.75
CA CYS A 170 9.96 -11.92 -0.59
C CYS A 170 8.51 -12.37 -0.43
N GLU A 171 8.23 -13.22 0.54
CA GLU A 171 6.89 -13.66 0.88
C GLU A 171 6.23 -12.68 1.84
N ILE A 172 5.08 -12.11 1.46
CA ILE A 172 4.28 -11.21 2.30
C ILE A 172 3.05 -11.97 2.80
N TYR A 173 3.04 -12.26 4.08
CA TYR A 173 1.93 -12.94 4.75
C TYR A 173 0.95 -11.94 5.35
N THR A 174 -0.32 -12.12 4.98
CA THR A 174 -1.45 -11.26 5.36
C THR A 174 -2.65 -12.12 5.82
N ASP A 175 -3.78 -11.50 6.04
CA ASP A 175 -5.06 -12.15 6.44
C ASP A 175 -5.95 -12.56 5.25
N VAL A 176 -5.47 -12.40 4.02
CA VAL A 176 -6.15 -12.83 2.79
C VAL A 176 -5.27 -13.74 1.94
N ASP A 177 -5.88 -14.57 1.10
CA ASP A 177 -5.20 -15.60 0.30
C ASP A 177 -4.47 -15.07 -0.94
N GLY A 178 -4.16 -13.80 -1.01
CA GLY A 178 -3.47 -13.16 -2.13
C GLY A 178 -4.18 -11.89 -2.59
N VAL A 179 -3.92 -11.48 -3.83
CA VAL A 179 -4.55 -10.33 -4.47
C VAL A 179 -5.77 -10.83 -5.25
N PHE A 180 -6.89 -10.13 -5.09
CA PHE A 180 -8.16 -10.47 -5.75
C PHE A 180 -8.53 -9.43 -6.80
N THR A 181 -9.38 -9.83 -7.73
CA THR A 181 -9.89 -8.96 -8.81
C THR A 181 -10.76 -7.80 -8.32
N ALA A 182 -11.26 -7.86 -7.10
CA ALA A 182 -11.84 -6.77 -6.32
C ALA A 182 -11.73 -7.10 -4.82
N ASP A 183 -12.12 -6.18 -3.95
CA ASP A 183 -12.24 -6.45 -2.52
C ASP A 183 -13.33 -7.51 -2.27
N PRO A 184 -12.99 -8.68 -1.74
CA PRO A 184 -13.96 -9.76 -1.52
C PRO A 184 -15.09 -9.40 -0.53
N ARG A 185 -14.89 -8.38 0.30
CA ARG A 185 -15.93 -7.88 1.21
C ARG A 185 -17.04 -7.14 0.47
N ILE A 186 -16.73 -6.57 -0.70
CA ILE A 186 -17.68 -5.89 -1.59
C ILE A 186 -18.19 -6.84 -2.66
N VAL A 187 -17.28 -7.60 -3.27
CA VAL A 187 -17.58 -8.56 -4.34
C VAL A 187 -17.19 -9.97 -3.89
N PRO A 188 -18.10 -10.73 -3.26
CA PRO A 188 -17.78 -12.09 -2.79
C PRO A 188 -17.34 -13.05 -3.91
N ALA A 189 -17.73 -12.78 -5.15
CA ALA A 189 -17.35 -13.53 -6.34
C ALA A 189 -15.97 -13.13 -6.93
N ALA A 190 -15.23 -12.23 -6.27
CA ALA A 190 -13.89 -11.85 -6.73
C ALA A 190 -12.96 -13.05 -6.82
N ARG A 191 -12.22 -13.15 -7.95
CA ARG A 191 -11.23 -14.21 -8.16
C ARG A 191 -9.87 -13.83 -7.60
N ARG A 192 -9.12 -14.80 -7.11
CA ARG A 192 -7.71 -14.63 -6.79
C ARG A 192 -6.91 -14.49 -8.11
N ILE A 193 -6.01 -13.53 -8.15
CA ILE A 193 -5.09 -13.32 -9.27
C ILE A 193 -3.85 -14.16 -9.01
N PRO A 194 -3.52 -15.18 -9.86
CA PRO A 194 -2.35 -16.02 -9.64
C PRO A 194 -1.03 -15.26 -9.81
N ARG A 195 -0.95 -14.42 -10.83
CA ARG A 195 0.22 -13.57 -11.16
C ARG A 195 -0.24 -12.19 -11.58
N ILE A 196 0.47 -11.17 -11.16
CA ILE A 196 0.21 -9.77 -11.51
C ILE A 196 1.56 -9.06 -11.73
N SER A 197 1.62 -8.15 -12.69
CA SER A 197 2.83 -7.35 -12.93
C SER A 197 3.05 -6.32 -11.83
N TYR A 198 4.32 -5.89 -11.65
CA TYR A 198 4.61 -4.77 -10.74
C TYR A 198 3.81 -3.53 -11.08
N GLU A 199 3.67 -3.20 -12.37
CA GLU A 199 2.94 -2.03 -12.84
C GLU A 199 1.46 -2.08 -12.44
N GLU A 200 0.79 -3.19 -12.70
CA GLU A 200 -0.61 -3.37 -12.33
C GLU A 200 -0.81 -3.39 -10.81
N MET A 201 0.10 -4.06 -10.07
CA MET A 201 0.04 -4.06 -8.61
C MET A 201 0.25 -2.66 -8.01
N MET A 202 1.15 -1.86 -8.59
CA MET A 202 1.36 -0.47 -8.19
C MET A 202 0.10 0.37 -8.42
N GLU A 203 -0.56 0.22 -9.57
CA GLU A 203 -1.82 0.91 -9.83
C GLU A 203 -2.94 0.46 -8.88
N MET A 204 -3.02 -0.83 -8.58
CA MET A 204 -3.98 -1.35 -7.59
C MET A 204 -3.70 -0.76 -6.20
N ALA A 205 -2.46 -0.76 -5.76
CA ALA A 205 -2.05 -0.21 -4.46
C ALA A 205 -2.33 1.31 -4.38
N ALA A 206 -2.00 2.06 -5.42
CA ALA A 206 -2.27 3.50 -5.52
C ALA A 206 -3.78 3.83 -5.59
N SER A 207 -4.59 2.87 -6.05
CA SER A 207 -6.04 3.02 -6.19
C SER A 207 -6.83 2.46 -5.00
N GLY A 208 -6.17 2.08 -3.91
CA GLY A 208 -6.83 1.69 -2.67
C GLY A 208 -6.84 0.20 -2.34
N ALA A 209 -6.25 -0.66 -3.17
CA ALA A 209 -6.06 -2.07 -2.81
C ALA A 209 -5.00 -2.19 -1.69
N LYS A 210 -5.46 -2.39 -0.47
CA LYS A 210 -4.63 -2.31 0.76
C LYS A 210 -3.82 -3.59 1.08
N ILE A 211 -3.61 -4.47 0.11
CA ILE A 211 -2.91 -5.75 0.31
C ILE A 211 -1.40 -5.55 0.37
N LEU A 212 -0.87 -4.74 -0.54
CA LEU A 212 0.52 -4.29 -0.55
C LEU A 212 0.57 -2.77 -0.58
N HIS A 213 1.54 -2.20 0.11
CA HIS A 213 1.79 -0.76 0.02
C HIS A 213 2.56 -0.42 -1.27
N LEU A 214 2.15 0.67 -1.93
CA LEU A 214 2.76 1.16 -3.17
C LEU A 214 4.30 1.19 -3.09
N ARG A 215 4.84 1.77 -2.03
CA ARG A 215 6.28 1.91 -1.79
C ARG A 215 7.02 0.56 -1.75
N CYS A 216 6.39 -0.48 -1.21
CA CYS A 216 6.92 -1.85 -1.20
C CYS A 216 7.05 -2.40 -2.63
N VAL A 217 6.01 -2.22 -3.46
CA VAL A 217 6.00 -2.69 -4.84
C VAL A 217 6.99 -1.91 -5.72
N GLU A 218 7.12 -0.59 -5.51
CA GLU A 218 8.14 0.25 -6.17
C GLU A 218 9.56 -0.25 -5.90
N TYR A 219 9.85 -0.61 -4.64
CA TYR A 219 11.13 -1.21 -4.27
C TYR A 219 11.35 -2.56 -4.95
N ALA A 220 10.35 -3.44 -4.91
CA ALA A 220 10.42 -4.76 -5.52
C ALA A 220 10.67 -4.67 -7.03
N ARG A 221 9.95 -3.79 -7.72
CA ARG A 221 10.17 -3.51 -9.15
C ARG A 221 11.58 -3.02 -9.44
N ARG A 222 12.06 -2.05 -8.66
CA ARG A 222 13.38 -1.43 -8.86
C ARG A 222 14.53 -2.44 -8.77
N TYR A 223 14.41 -3.41 -7.87
CA TYR A 223 15.44 -4.43 -7.61
C TYR A 223 15.08 -5.80 -8.17
N ASN A 224 13.99 -5.89 -8.92
CA ASN A 224 13.47 -7.14 -9.50
C ASN A 224 13.32 -8.28 -8.47
N ILE A 225 12.75 -7.96 -7.32
CA ILE A 225 12.47 -8.93 -6.26
C ILE A 225 11.06 -9.49 -6.44
N PRO A 226 10.90 -10.79 -6.73
CA PRO A 226 9.58 -11.41 -6.76
C PRO A 226 8.91 -11.31 -5.39
N ILE A 227 7.67 -10.83 -5.35
CA ILE A 227 6.85 -10.85 -4.13
C ILE A 227 5.85 -11.99 -4.25
N HIS A 228 5.72 -12.79 -3.21
CA HIS A 228 4.69 -13.82 -3.10
C HIS A 228 3.74 -13.46 -1.97
N VAL A 229 2.54 -13.01 -2.30
CA VAL A 229 1.50 -12.63 -1.33
C VAL A 229 0.72 -13.87 -0.93
N ARG A 230 0.69 -14.17 0.37
CA ARG A 230 0.06 -15.39 0.91
C ARG A 230 -0.70 -15.08 2.20
N SER A 231 -1.63 -15.95 2.57
CA SER A 231 -2.24 -15.91 3.89
C SER A 231 -1.38 -16.62 4.93
N SER A 232 -1.25 -16.03 6.12
CA SER A 232 -0.67 -16.72 7.28
C SER A 232 -1.61 -17.76 7.90
N PHE A 233 -2.88 -17.77 7.51
CA PHE A 233 -3.95 -18.62 8.06
C PHE A 233 -4.29 -19.83 7.18
N SER A 234 -3.77 -19.90 5.96
CA SER A 234 -4.03 -20.97 5.00
C SER A 234 -2.76 -21.50 4.35
N GLN A 235 -2.90 -22.58 3.57
CA GLN A 235 -1.83 -23.14 2.72
C GLN A 235 -2.07 -22.88 1.23
N ARG A 236 -3.03 -22.00 0.89
CA ARG A 236 -3.32 -21.66 -0.50
C ARG A 236 -2.12 -20.98 -1.15
N GLU A 237 -2.03 -21.12 -2.45
CA GLU A 237 -0.86 -20.69 -3.23
C GLU A 237 -0.60 -19.17 -3.16
N GLY A 238 -1.65 -18.35 -3.14
CA GLY A 238 -1.49 -16.90 -3.10
C GLY A 238 -1.27 -16.27 -4.49
N THR A 239 -0.64 -15.08 -4.49
CA THR A 239 -0.41 -14.28 -5.70
C THR A 239 1.07 -13.94 -5.85
N TRP A 240 1.61 -14.15 -7.04
CA TRP A 240 2.94 -13.69 -7.41
C TRP A 240 2.89 -12.29 -8.03
N VAL A 241 3.72 -11.38 -7.54
CA VAL A 241 3.95 -10.06 -8.12
C VAL A 241 5.35 -10.07 -8.72
N VAL A 242 5.43 -9.99 -10.04
CA VAL A 242 6.65 -10.22 -10.81
C VAL A 242 6.75 -9.24 -12.00
N ASP A 243 7.84 -9.32 -12.75
CA ASP A 243 7.94 -8.56 -14.00
C ASP A 243 6.90 -9.05 -15.03
N SER A 244 6.47 -8.15 -15.91
CA SER A 244 5.53 -8.50 -17.00
C SER A 244 6.07 -9.62 -17.91
N ASP A 245 7.36 -9.63 -18.17
CA ASP A 245 8.01 -10.64 -19.01
C ASP A 245 7.90 -12.05 -18.39
N ASP A 246 7.84 -12.16 -17.07
CA ASP A 246 7.66 -13.44 -16.36
C ASP A 246 6.20 -13.94 -16.39
N ILE A 247 5.26 -13.09 -16.80
CA ILE A 247 3.84 -13.44 -16.96
C ILE A 247 3.54 -13.91 -18.37
N GLU A 248 4.06 -13.25 -19.39
CA GLU A 248 3.77 -13.49 -20.82
C GLU A 248 4.11 -14.91 -21.30
N GLY A 249 4.98 -15.63 -20.61
CA GLY A 249 5.38 -16.99 -20.98
C GLY A 249 4.42 -18.11 -20.54
N HIS A 250 3.37 -17.84 -19.78
CA HIS A 250 2.56 -18.85 -19.11
C HIS A 250 1.09 -18.94 -19.56
N ASP A 251 0.51 -17.87 -20.13
CA ASP A 251 -0.87 -17.87 -20.64
C ASP A 251 -0.94 -17.18 -21.99
N MET A 252 -1.45 -17.87 -23.01
CA MET A 252 -1.61 -17.35 -24.37
C MET A 252 -2.73 -16.30 -24.48
N GLU A 253 -3.60 -16.17 -23.47
CA GLU A 253 -4.67 -15.15 -23.39
C GLU A 253 -4.54 -14.43 -22.03
N GLN A 254 -3.87 -13.28 -22.03
CA GLN A 254 -3.89 -12.41 -20.84
C GLN A 254 -5.28 -11.77 -20.67
N ALA A 255 -5.74 -11.71 -19.43
CA ALA A 255 -6.92 -10.93 -19.11
C ALA A 255 -6.67 -9.46 -19.45
N ILE A 256 -7.59 -8.85 -20.22
CA ILE A 256 -7.51 -7.42 -20.58
C ILE A 256 -7.55 -6.54 -19.34
N ILE A 257 -8.32 -6.98 -18.33
CA ILE A 257 -8.51 -6.32 -17.04
C ILE A 257 -8.06 -7.25 -15.93
N SER A 258 -7.21 -6.75 -15.06
CA SER A 258 -6.68 -7.48 -13.90
C SER A 258 -7.59 -7.33 -12.69
N GLY A 259 -8.22 -6.17 -12.50
CA GLY A 259 -9.11 -5.97 -11.38
C GLY A 259 -9.71 -4.57 -11.28
N VAL A 260 -10.54 -4.43 -10.25
CA VAL A 260 -11.22 -3.19 -9.87
C VAL A 260 -10.82 -2.84 -8.43
N ALA A 261 -10.12 -1.73 -8.26
CA ALA A 261 -9.77 -1.19 -6.94
C ALA A 261 -10.70 -0.04 -6.57
N HIS A 262 -10.80 0.25 -5.27
CA HIS A 262 -11.57 1.40 -4.79
C HIS A 262 -10.86 2.08 -3.60
N ASP A 263 -11.12 3.38 -3.43
CA ASP A 263 -10.63 4.16 -2.31
C ASP A 263 -11.73 5.13 -1.81
N ARG A 264 -11.93 5.16 -0.49
CA ARG A 264 -12.87 6.05 0.19
C ARG A 264 -12.18 7.04 1.12
N SER A 265 -10.87 7.07 1.12
CA SER A 265 -10.06 7.90 2.02
C SER A 265 -9.68 9.25 1.42
N GLU A 266 -10.13 9.54 0.21
CA GLU A 266 -9.86 10.80 -0.49
C GLU A 266 -11.00 11.82 -0.33
N ALA A 267 -10.65 13.08 -0.50
CA ALA A 267 -11.55 14.20 -0.66
C ALA A 267 -11.28 14.90 -1.99
N LYS A 268 -12.26 15.67 -2.46
CA LYS A 268 -12.16 16.47 -3.68
C LYS A 268 -12.20 17.96 -3.32
N ILE A 269 -11.26 18.73 -3.87
CA ILE A 269 -11.28 20.18 -3.84
C ILE A 269 -11.45 20.68 -5.27
N THR A 270 -12.36 21.64 -5.46
CA THR A 270 -12.50 22.41 -6.70
C THR A 270 -12.19 23.86 -6.42
N VAL A 271 -11.15 24.37 -7.09
CA VAL A 271 -10.82 25.80 -7.13
C VAL A 271 -11.63 26.40 -8.26
N VAL A 272 -12.68 27.16 -7.90
CA VAL A 272 -13.66 27.69 -8.84
C VAL A 272 -13.23 29.04 -9.37
N GLY A 273 -13.37 29.24 -10.68
CA GLY A 273 -13.16 30.54 -11.30
C GLY A 273 -11.71 31.02 -11.29
N VAL A 274 -10.76 30.11 -11.53
CA VAL A 274 -9.34 30.45 -11.67
C VAL A 274 -9.15 31.24 -12.98
N PRO A 275 -8.49 32.43 -12.98
CA PRO A 275 -8.14 33.10 -14.21
C PRO A 275 -7.30 32.21 -15.13
N ASP A 276 -7.68 32.08 -16.39
CA ASP A 276 -6.93 31.28 -17.37
C ASP A 276 -5.71 32.03 -17.85
N LYS A 277 -4.66 32.01 -17.04
CA LYS A 277 -3.36 32.64 -17.28
C LYS A 277 -2.22 31.68 -17.03
N VAL A 278 -1.13 31.89 -17.76
CA VAL A 278 0.10 31.13 -17.57
C VAL A 278 0.59 31.27 -16.13
N GLY A 279 0.78 30.14 -15.47
CA GLY A 279 1.38 30.04 -14.13
C GLY A 279 0.38 29.90 -12.97
N GLU A 280 -0.92 30.09 -13.17
CA GLU A 280 -1.90 29.99 -12.06
C GLU A 280 -2.01 28.56 -11.52
N ALA A 281 -2.07 27.53 -12.38
CA ALA A 281 -2.03 26.14 -11.95
C ALA A 281 -0.73 25.82 -11.19
N ALA A 282 0.42 26.28 -11.69
CA ALA A 282 1.69 26.10 -11.00
C ALA A 282 1.70 26.74 -9.60
N THR A 283 1.06 27.89 -9.45
CA THR A 283 0.95 28.58 -8.15
C THR A 283 0.09 27.79 -7.17
N ILE A 284 -1.06 27.26 -7.61
CA ILE A 284 -1.96 26.43 -6.79
C ILE A 284 -1.20 25.19 -6.28
N PHE A 285 -0.58 24.42 -7.17
CA PHE A 285 0.07 23.18 -6.79
C PHE A 285 1.38 23.36 -6.02
N ARG A 286 2.08 24.49 -6.21
CA ARG A 286 3.23 24.84 -5.38
C ARG A 286 2.83 25.10 -3.93
N VAL A 287 1.75 25.82 -3.71
CA VAL A 287 1.23 26.08 -2.35
C VAL A 287 0.85 24.79 -1.62
N LEU A 288 0.27 23.83 -2.34
CA LEU A 288 -0.05 22.50 -1.79
C LEU A 288 1.21 21.68 -1.52
N SER A 289 2.18 21.73 -2.43
CA SER A 289 3.48 21.06 -2.27
C SER A 289 4.25 21.62 -1.06
N ASP A 290 4.27 22.94 -0.88
CA ASP A 290 4.92 23.59 0.26
C ASP A 290 4.25 23.22 1.60
N ALA A 291 2.98 22.83 1.57
CA ALA A 291 2.23 22.30 2.70
C ALA A 291 2.39 20.75 2.85
N GLU A 292 3.27 20.13 2.08
CA GLU A 292 3.52 18.67 2.05
C GLU A 292 2.27 17.82 1.72
N ILE A 293 1.35 18.36 0.91
CA ILE A 293 0.11 17.68 0.51
C ILE A 293 0.30 17.00 -0.83
N ASN A 294 0.05 15.69 -0.86
CA ASN A 294 0.02 14.90 -2.08
C ASN A 294 -1.31 15.03 -2.80
N ILE A 295 -1.24 15.16 -4.12
CA ILE A 295 -2.40 15.27 -5.01
C ILE A 295 -2.42 14.04 -5.91
N ASP A 296 -3.59 13.47 -6.14
CA ASP A 296 -3.74 12.32 -7.06
C ASP A 296 -4.35 12.75 -8.38
N MET A 297 -5.68 12.77 -8.51
CA MET A 297 -6.35 13.14 -9.76
C MET A 297 -6.41 14.65 -9.92
N ILE A 298 -6.08 15.15 -11.12
CA ILE A 298 -6.21 16.58 -11.47
C ILE A 298 -7.03 16.70 -12.75
N VAL A 299 -8.10 17.51 -12.71
CA VAL A 299 -8.93 17.83 -13.86
C VAL A 299 -9.08 19.34 -13.97
N GLN A 300 -8.68 19.88 -15.11
CA GLN A 300 -8.91 21.29 -15.45
C GLN A 300 -9.91 21.37 -16.61
N ASN A 301 -10.95 22.15 -16.46
CA ASN A 301 -11.90 22.41 -17.52
C ASN A 301 -11.35 23.40 -18.56
N VAL A 302 -11.89 23.36 -19.77
CA VAL A 302 -11.62 24.41 -20.76
C VAL A 302 -12.22 25.71 -20.23
N SER A 303 -11.47 26.83 -20.33
CA SER A 303 -11.97 28.10 -19.84
C SER A 303 -13.22 28.54 -20.60
N ALA A 304 -14.18 29.10 -19.87
CA ALA A 304 -15.36 29.67 -20.48
C ALA A 304 -14.97 30.91 -21.29
N ALA A 305 -15.28 30.90 -22.60
CA ALA A 305 -14.97 32.01 -23.50
C ALA A 305 -15.53 33.36 -23.05
N SER A 306 -16.65 33.31 -22.30
CA SER A 306 -17.32 34.51 -21.76
C SER A 306 -16.63 35.13 -20.54
N THR A 307 -15.87 34.35 -19.78
CA THR A 307 -15.27 34.79 -18.50
C THR A 307 -13.75 34.74 -18.48
N GLY A 308 -13.12 33.94 -19.34
CA GLY A 308 -11.68 33.65 -19.30
C GLY A 308 -11.25 32.96 -18.00
N ARG A 309 -12.15 32.20 -17.38
CA ARG A 309 -11.92 31.50 -16.12
C ARG A 309 -12.19 30.02 -16.28
N THR A 310 -11.49 29.23 -15.49
CA THR A 310 -11.59 27.76 -15.48
C THR A 310 -11.71 27.26 -14.05
N ASP A 311 -12.28 26.07 -13.89
CA ASP A 311 -12.26 25.34 -12.62
C ASP A 311 -11.17 24.29 -12.66
N ILE A 312 -10.46 24.16 -11.54
CA ILE A 312 -9.44 23.11 -11.34
C ILE A 312 -9.90 22.26 -10.17
N SER A 313 -10.17 20.99 -10.44
CA SER A 313 -10.54 20.00 -9.45
C SER A 313 -9.40 19.00 -9.25
N PHE A 314 -9.20 18.58 -8.02
CA PHE A 314 -8.23 17.55 -7.70
C PHE A 314 -8.65 16.74 -6.47
N THR A 315 -8.11 15.55 -6.32
CA THR A 315 -8.28 14.69 -5.14
C THR A 315 -7.02 14.68 -4.29
N LEU A 316 -7.22 14.49 -2.98
CA LEU A 316 -6.17 14.43 -1.98
C LEU A 316 -6.65 13.55 -0.81
N PRO A 317 -5.76 13.07 0.07
CA PRO A 317 -6.18 12.41 1.29
C PRO A 317 -7.13 13.30 2.11
N ALA A 318 -8.25 12.73 2.56
CA ALA A 318 -9.25 13.51 3.33
C ALA A 318 -8.66 14.11 4.61
N SER A 319 -7.66 13.43 5.22
CA SER A 319 -6.90 13.96 6.37
C SER A 319 -6.20 15.28 6.10
N ASP A 320 -5.84 15.55 4.86
CA ASP A 320 -5.13 16.77 4.46
C ASP A 320 -6.06 17.89 3.98
N GLY A 321 -7.36 17.61 3.89
CA GLY A 321 -8.36 18.52 3.32
C GLY A 321 -8.39 19.90 3.97
N GLN A 322 -8.41 19.97 5.29
CA GLN A 322 -8.45 21.24 6.02
C GLN A 322 -7.15 22.05 5.86
N SER A 323 -6.01 21.36 5.87
CA SER A 323 -4.71 22.01 5.63
C SER A 323 -4.61 22.56 4.21
N ALA A 324 -5.13 21.82 3.22
CA ALA A 324 -5.19 22.26 1.83
C ALA A 324 -6.07 23.51 1.67
N LEU A 325 -7.27 23.50 2.25
CA LEU A 325 -8.18 24.66 2.23
C LEU A 325 -7.53 25.89 2.87
N ALA A 326 -6.87 25.72 4.02
CA ALA A 326 -6.17 26.81 4.69
C ALA A 326 -5.02 27.38 3.84
N ALA A 327 -4.24 26.52 3.20
CA ALA A 327 -3.14 26.94 2.33
C ALA A 327 -3.65 27.70 1.09
N LEU A 328 -4.69 27.20 0.43
CA LEU A 328 -5.30 27.83 -0.74
C LEU A 328 -5.96 29.17 -0.42
N ASN A 329 -6.64 29.28 0.71
CA ASN A 329 -7.28 30.54 1.13
C ASN A 329 -6.26 31.68 1.34
N LYS A 330 -5.04 31.37 1.78
CA LYS A 330 -3.97 32.38 1.93
C LYS A 330 -3.56 33.06 0.63
N VAL A 331 -3.73 32.36 -0.50
CA VAL A 331 -3.33 32.83 -1.84
C VAL A 331 -4.53 33.23 -2.71
N LYS A 332 -5.74 33.19 -2.17
CA LYS A 332 -6.97 33.49 -2.91
C LYS A 332 -6.93 34.83 -3.63
N GLU A 333 -6.56 35.92 -2.94
CA GLU A 333 -6.49 37.24 -3.53
C GLU A 333 -5.38 37.36 -4.59
N ARG A 334 -4.26 36.68 -4.36
CA ARG A 334 -3.14 36.69 -5.31
C ARG A 334 -3.46 35.99 -6.63
N ILE A 335 -4.14 34.85 -6.57
CA ILE A 335 -4.54 34.08 -7.74
C ILE A 335 -5.81 34.67 -8.37
N GLY A 336 -6.75 35.14 -7.52
CA GLY A 336 -8.00 35.73 -7.94
C GLY A 336 -9.08 34.72 -8.31
N PHE A 337 -9.05 33.52 -7.73
CA PHE A 337 -10.16 32.56 -7.87
C PHE A 337 -11.40 32.98 -7.05
N GLU A 338 -12.56 32.48 -7.43
CA GLU A 338 -13.82 32.91 -6.84
C GLU A 338 -14.09 32.21 -5.50
N SER A 339 -14.00 30.88 -5.45
CA SER A 339 -14.33 30.09 -4.28
C SER A 339 -13.61 28.73 -4.28
N LEU A 340 -13.65 28.07 -3.12
CA LEU A 340 -13.25 26.69 -2.94
C LEU A 340 -14.49 25.84 -2.62
N ARG A 341 -14.60 24.67 -3.28
CA ARG A 341 -15.57 23.64 -2.92
C ARG A 341 -14.82 22.45 -2.38
N TYR A 342 -15.27 21.92 -1.27
CA TYR A 342 -14.69 20.74 -0.62
C TYR A 342 -15.75 19.67 -0.48
N ASP A 343 -15.40 18.43 -0.82
CA ASP A 343 -16.25 17.26 -0.69
C ASP A 343 -15.41 16.06 -0.23
N ASP A 344 -15.72 15.55 0.97
CA ASP A 344 -15.09 14.36 1.57
C ASP A 344 -16.01 13.13 1.54
N ARG A 345 -17.17 13.25 0.89
CA ARG A 345 -18.12 12.14 0.70
C ARG A 345 -18.05 11.57 -0.71
N ILE A 346 -16.84 11.34 -1.16
CA ILE A 346 -16.54 10.74 -2.45
C ILE A 346 -15.86 9.38 -2.30
N GLY A 347 -15.87 8.60 -3.38
CA GLY A 347 -15.05 7.42 -3.54
C GLY A 347 -14.48 7.34 -4.94
N LYS A 348 -13.29 6.78 -5.05
CA LYS A 348 -12.63 6.52 -6.32
C LYS A 348 -12.75 5.06 -6.67
N ILE A 349 -13.06 4.75 -7.92
CA ILE A 349 -13.09 3.41 -8.47
C ILE A 349 -12.13 3.37 -9.64
N SER A 350 -11.26 2.38 -9.67
CA SER A 350 -10.24 2.25 -10.70
C SER A 350 -10.30 0.87 -11.34
N LEU A 351 -10.50 0.85 -12.67
CA LEU A 351 -10.35 -0.32 -13.52
C LEU A 351 -8.87 -0.42 -13.93
N ILE A 352 -8.24 -1.56 -13.71
CA ILE A 352 -6.80 -1.74 -13.92
C ILE A 352 -6.56 -2.95 -14.82
N GLY A 353 -5.66 -2.80 -15.78
CA GLY A 353 -5.25 -3.89 -16.65
C GLY A 353 -4.31 -3.43 -17.78
N ALA A 354 -3.20 -4.13 -17.97
CA ALA A 354 -2.23 -3.84 -19.03
C ALA A 354 -2.82 -4.01 -20.45
N GLY A 355 -3.83 -4.88 -20.61
CA GLY A 355 -4.49 -5.12 -21.89
C GLY A 355 -5.35 -3.96 -22.40
N MET A 356 -5.61 -2.93 -21.60
CA MET A 356 -6.42 -1.77 -22.04
C MET A 356 -5.80 -1.00 -23.20
N ARG A 357 -4.48 -0.99 -23.33
CA ARG A 357 -3.74 -0.29 -24.39
C ARG A 357 -4.16 -0.72 -25.81
N SER A 358 -4.44 -1.98 -25.99
CA SER A 358 -4.69 -2.60 -27.32
C SER A 358 -6.17 -2.89 -27.60
N HIS A 359 -7.08 -2.62 -26.66
CA HIS A 359 -8.48 -2.99 -26.76
C HIS A 359 -9.40 -1.77 -26.73
N PRO A 360 -9.75 -1.21 -27.91
CA PRO A 360 -10.76 -0.16 -28.00
C PRO A 360 -12.11 -0.69 -27.48
N GLY A 361 -12.85 0.13 -26.75
CA GLY A 361 -14.14 -0.24 -26.18
C GLY A 361 -14.14 -0.55 -24.70
N VAL A 362 -12.99 -0.79 -24.05
CA VAL A 362 -12.89 -0.96 -22.58
C VAL A 362 -13.50 0.26 -21.87
N THR A 363 -13.15 1.46 -22.28
CA THR A 363 -13.67 2.71 -21.70
C THR A 363 -15.20 2.79 -21.83
N ALA A 364 -15.74 2.52 -23.02
CA ALA A 364 -17.19 2.54 -23.26
C ALA A 364 -17.91 1.49 -22.41
N LYS A 365 -17.38 0.27 -22.33
CA LYS A 365 -17.94 -0.81 -21.52
C LYS A 365 -17.93 -0.44 -20.02
N PHE A 366 -16.85 0.15 -19.53
CA PHE A 366 -16.75 0.59 -18.15
C PHE A 366 -17.77 1.67 -17.80
N PHE A 367 -17.86 2.72 -18.61
CA PHE A 367 -18.83 3.79 -18.37
C PHE A 367 -20.28 3.34 -18.53
N SER A 368 -20.56 2.44 -19.47
CA SER A 368 -21.91 1.85 -19.61
C SER A 368 -22.28 1.05 -18.36
N ALA A 369 -21.38 0.22 -17.83
CA ALA A 369 -21.63 -0.54 -16.62
C ALA A 369 -21.95 0.35 -15.41
N ILE A 370 -21.18 1.44 -15.24
CA ILE A 370 -21.42 2.42 -14.16
C ILE A 370 -22.79 3.10 -14.37
N ALA A 371 -23.08 3.55 -15.58
CA ALA A 371 -24.36 4.22 -15.91
C ALA A 371 -25.56 3.29 -15.71
N ASP A 372 -25.48 2.04 -16.17
CA ASP A 372 -26.55 1.05 -16.05
C ASP A 372 -26.83 0.68 -14.59
N SER A 373 -25.83 0.83 -13.72
CA SER A 373 -26.00 0.67 -12.25
C SER A 373 -26.65 1.88 -11.57
N GLY A 374 -26.92 2.96 -12.29
CA GLY A 374 -27.53 4.19 -11.76
C GLY A 374 -26.55 5.11 -11.03
N VAL A 375 -25.26 4.90 -11.17
CA VAL A 375 -24.21 5.68 -10.50
C VAL A 375 -23.77 6.84 -11.38
N ASN A 376 -23.72 8.05 -10.79
CA ASN A 376 -23.21 9.24 -11.48
C ASN A 376 -21.69 9.40 -11.31
N ILE A 377 -21.01 9.78 -12.39
CA ILE A 377 -19.57 10.03 -12.41
C ILE A 377 -19.31 11.53 -12.25
N GLU A 378 -18.47 11.90 -11.29
CA GLU A 378 -18.10 13.28 -11.01
C GLU A 378 -16.77 13.72 -11.60
N MET A 379 -15.79 12.81 -11.65
CA MET A 379 -14.48 13.03 -12.26
C MET A 379 -14.02 11.78 -12.97
N ILE A 380 -13.16 11.95 -13.98
CA ILE A 380 -12.54 10.87 -14.74
C ILE A 380 -11.04 11.16 -14.86
N SER A 381 -10.22 10.14 -14.71
CA SER A 381 -8.78 10.18 -15.01
C SER A 381 -8.37 8.87 -15.64
N THR A 382 -7.47 8.94 -16.62
CA THR A 382 -6.99 7.75 -17.31
C THR A 382 -5.48 7.73 -17.39
N SER A 383 -4.90 6.53 -17.34
CA SER A 383 -3.54 6.24 -17.75
C SER A 383 -3.53 5.13 -18.78
N GLU A 384 -2.35 4.64 -19.16
CA GLU A 384 -2.26 3.55 -20.14
C GLU A 384 -2.85 2.23 -19.64
N ILE A 385 -2.86 2.01 -18.34
CA ILE A 385 -3.30 0.75 -17.70
C ILE A 385 -4.37 0.94 -16.62
N ARG A 386 -4.93 2.16 -16.50
CA ARG A 386 -5.93 2.48 -15.49
C ARG A 386 -6.98 3.46 -16.03
N ILE A 387 -8.24 3.23 -15.67
CA ILE A 387 -9.32 4.21 -15.79
C ILE A 387 -9.92 4.40 -14.42
N SER A 388 -9.86 5.64 -13.89
CA SER A 388 -10.41 5.98 -12.57
C SER A 388 -11.59 6.92 -12.72
N VAL A 389 -12.63 6.69 -11.92
CA VAL A 389 -13.78 7.57 -11.77
C VAL A 389 -13.99 7.91 -10.31
N VAL A 390 -14.44 9.14 -10.05
CA VAL A 390 -14.91 9.58 -8.75
C VAL A 390 -16.42 9.55 -8.76
N VAL A 391 -17.00 8.96 -7.73
CA VAL A 391 -18.46 8.83 -7.52
C VAL A 391 -18.79 9.24 -6.08
N ALA A 392 -20.09 9.37 -5.76
CA ALA A 392 -20.53 9.55 -4.39
C ALA A 392 -20.10 8.35 -3.52
N GLN A 393 -19.70 8.58 -2.28
CA GLN A 393 -19.19 7.54 -1.38
C GLN A 393 -20.17 6.38 -1.19
N ASP A 394 -21.47 6.67 -1.13
CA ASP A 394 -22.52 5.66 -0.94
C ASP A 394 -22.72 4.76 -2.18
N ASP A 395 -22.25 5.18 -3.35
CA ASP A 395 -22.37 4.45 -4.62
C ASP A 395 -21.16 3.55 -4.91
N VAL A 396 -20.10 3.59 -4.11
CA VAL A 396 -18.84 2.88 -4.37
C VAL A 396 -19.06 1.38 -4.53
N ASP A 397 -19.76 0.73 -3.59
CA ASP A 397 -19.96 -0.73 -3.64
C ASP A 397 -20.74 -1.16 -4.88
N THR A 398 -21.79 -0.40 -5.24
CA THR A 398 -22.59 -0.63 -6.43
C THR A 398 -21.75 -0.52 -7.69
N ALA A 399 -20.93 0.53 -7.79
CA ALA A 399 -20.08 0.77 -8.94
C ALA A 399 -18.96 -0.26 -9.09
N VAL A 400 -18.33 -0.67 -7.98
CA VAL A 400 -17.30 -1.73 -7.97
C VAL A 400 -17.90 -3.05 -8.46
N ALA A 401 -19.04 -3.46 -7.92
CA ALA A 401 -19.72 -4.70 -8.33
C ALA A 401 -20.13 -4.67 -9.81
N ALA A 402 -20.70 -3.55 -10.28
CA ALA A 402 -21.09 -3.40 -11.67
C ALA A 402 -19.90 -3.49 -12.64
N ALA A 403 -18.81 -2.79 -12.33
CA ALA A 403 -17.60 -2.83 -13.13
C ALA A 403 -16.98 -4.24 -13.14
N HIS A 404 -16.87 -4.87 -11.98
CA HIS A 404 -16.31 -6.21 -11.84
C HIS A 404 -17.07 -7.25 -12.66
N HIS A 405 -18.41 -7.27 -12.54
CA HIS A 405 -19.27 -8.16 -13.30
C HIS A 405 -19.20 -7.91 -14.81
N ALA A 406 -19.20 -6.64 -15.24
CA ALA A 406 -19.16 -6.28 -16.66
C ALA A 406 -17.90 -6.79 -17.36
N PHE A 407 -16.79 -6.94 -16.67
CA PHE A 407 -15.53 -7.45 -17.24
C PHE A 407 -15.29 -8.94 -16.99
N ASP A 408 -16.33 -9.69 -16.62
CA ASP A 408 -16.28 -11.14 -16.41
C ASP A 408 -15.21 -11.58 -15.42
N LEU A 409 -15.03 -10.80 -14.35
CA LEU A 409 -14.03 -11.06 -13.30
C LEU A 409 -14.56 -11.96 -12.18
N ASP A 410 -15.83 -12.32 -12.23
CA ASP A 410 -16.49 -13.19 -11.26
C ASP A 410 -15.90 -14.62 -11.30
N SER A 411 -15.78 -15.24 -10.14
CA SER A 411 -15.49 -16.66 -9.98
C SER A 411 -16.77 -17.47 -9.97
N ASP A 412 -16.72 -18.69 -10.51
CA ASP A 412 -17.82 -19.66 -10.44
C ASP A 412 -18.08 -20.16 -9.00
N GLN A 413 -17.11 -19.98 -8.11
CA GLN A 413 -17.19 -20.35 -6.69
C GLN A 413 -16.62 -19.24 -5.83
N VAL A 414 -17.12 -19.10 -4.59
CA VAL A 414 -16.56 -18.16 -3.62
C VAL A 414 -15.15 -18.63 -3.24
N GLU A 415 -14.14 -17.97 -3.75
CA GLU A 415 -12.73 -18.30 -3.52
C GLU A 415 -12.15 -17.55 -2.31
N ALA A 416 -12.66 -16.36 -2.05
CA ALA A 416 -12.07 -15.45 -1.08
C ALA A 416 -12.53 -15.75 0.34
N VAL A 417 -11.56 -15.93 1.23
CA VAL A 417 -11.76 -16.01 2.67
C VAL A 417 -10.89 -14.93 3.32
N VAL A 418 -11.51 -14.07 4.13
CA VAL A 418 -10.80 -13.10 4.98
C VAL A 418 -10.71 -13.70 6.38
N TYR A 419 -9.49 -13.95 6.84
CA TYR A 419 -9.23 -14.73 8.08
C TYR A 419 -9.16 -13.90 9.36
N GLY A 420 -9.60 -12.71 9.35
CA GLY A 420 -9.59 -11.83 10.51
C GLY A 420 -8.85 -10.53 10.22
N GLY A 421 -9.22 -9.56 10.93
CA GLY A 421 -8.74 -8.20 10.75
C GLY A 421 -9.94 -7.26 10.64
N THR A 422 -9.98 -6.28 11.48
CA THR A 422 -11.05 -5.26 11.48
C THR A 422 -10.99 -4.32 10.28
N GLY A 423 -10.04 -4.55 9.34
CA GLY A 423 -9.99 -3.80 8.08
C GLY A 423 -9.88 -2.27 8.26
N ARG A 424 -9.12 -1.82 9.26
CA ARG A 424 -8.85 -0.39 9.48
C ARG A 424 -7.58 0.06 8.81
#